data_e9c8dd96393e0b7fb2350f5c97129147
#
_entry.id   e9c8dd96393e0b7fb2350f5c97129147
#
_cell.length_a   1.000
_cell.length_b   1.000
_cell.length_c   1.000
_cell.angle_alpha   90.00
_cell.angle_beta   90.00
_cell.angle_gamma   90.00
#
_symmetry.space_group_name_H-M   'P 1'
#
loop_
_entity.id
_entity.type
_entity.pdbx_description
1 polymer ?
#
loop_
_entity_poly.entity_id
_entity_poly.type
_entity_poly.pdbx_seq_one_letter_code
_entity_poly.pdbx_strand_id
1 'polypeptide(L)'
;MDRNTDLQRFVDAHKRDYPTALREIRNGKKTSHWMWYIFPQAEGLGRSPTACFYAIHSIDEAKLFLQDPYLGKNLLEICDALLKLNTNNAAEVFGWPDDMKLRSSMTLFSCAAEGDSVFQKVLDKFFDGKPDYRTKEILHIK
;
A
#
# COMPACT_ATOMS: atom_id res chain seq x y z
N MET A 1 4.50 -23.21 -12.89
CA MET A 1 4.64 -21.77 -12.68
C MET A 1 4.24 -21.41 -11.27
N ASP A 2 5.11 -20.77 -10.59
CA ASP A 2 4.86 -20.35 -9.22
C ASP A 2 3.96 -19.12 -9.23
N ARG A 3 2.84 -19.19 -8.52
CA ARG A 3 1.91 -18.07 -8.42
C ARG A 3 2.50 -16.88 -7.68
N ASN A 4 3.51 -17.14 -6.83
CA ASN A 4 4.18 -16.06 -6.12
C ASN A 4 4.95 -15.14 -7.04
N THR A 5 5.15 -15.54 -8.29
CA THR A 5 5.82 -14.70 -9.27
C THR A 5 4.86 -13.80 -10.04
N ASP A 6 3.54 -13.88 -9.75
CA ASP A 6 2.58 -13.07 -10.46
C ASP A 6 2.55 -11.61 -9.96
N LEU A 7 3.74 -11.07 -9.76
CA LEU A 7 3.90 -9.64 -9.47
C LEU A 7 3.83 -8.83 -10.77
N GLN A 8 3.80 -9.50 -11.90
CA GLN A 8 3.78 -8.82 -13.19
C GLN A 8 2.58 -7.89 -13.33
N ARG A 9 1.43 -8.27 -12.74
CA ARG A 9 0.26 -7.39 -12.75
C ARG A 9 0.56 -6.04 -12.08
N PHE A 10 1.33 -6.06 -11.01
CA PHE A 10 1.74 -4.83 -10.33
C PHE A 10 2.79 -4.06 -11.14
N VAL A 11 3.75 -4.77 -11.72
CA VAL A 11 4.79 -4.13 -12.53
C VAL A 11 4.16 -3.38 -13.71
N ASP A 12 3.24 -4.04 -14.43
CA ASP A 12 2.56 -3.43 -15.56
C ASP A 12 1.77 -2.18 -15.15
N ALA A 13 1.03 -2.28 -14.03
CA ALA A 13 0.25 -1.15 -13.54
C ALA A 13 1.14 0.00 -13.08
N HIS A 14 2.25 -0.29 -12.42
CA HIS A 14 3.21 0.74 -11.99
C HIS A 14 3.85 1.45 -13.16
N LYS A 15 4.20 0.72 -14.21
CA LYS A 15 4.80 1.34 -15.40
C LYS A 15 3.84 2.34 -16.03
N ARG A 16 2.55 2.04 -15.96
CA ARG A 16 1.52 2.93 -16.51
C ARG A 16 1.24 4.13 -15.59
N ASP A 17 1.09 3.90 -14.30
CA ASP A 17 0.50 4.90 -13.41
C ASP A 17 1.37 5.39 -12.26
N TYR A 18 2.51 4.77 -11.97
CA TYR A 18 3.32 5.18 -10.82
C TYR A 18 3.79 6.63 -10.89
N PRO A 19 4.28 7.13 -12.05
CA PRO A 19 4.70 8.54 -12.10
C PRO A 19 3.58 9.50 -11.75
N THR A 20 2.36 9.21 -12.18
CA THR A 20 1.18 10.02 -11.86
C THR A 20 0.89 9.95 -10.37
N ALA A 21 0.90 8.75 -9.79
CA ALA A 21 0.62 8.57 -8.37
C ALA A 21 1.62 9.34 -7.51
N LEU A 22 2.91 9.23 -7.82
CA LEU A 22 3.95 9.92 -7.07
C LEU A 22 3.77 11.44 -7.15
N ARG A 23 3.47 11.97 -8.35
CA ARG A 23 3.23 13.39 -8.53
C ARG A 23 2.05 13.86 -7.68
N GLU A 24 0.94 13.11 -7.69
CA GLU A 24 -0.24 13.48 -6.93
C GLU A 24 0.03 13.46 -5.42
N ILE A 25 0.75 12.46 -4.92
CA ILE A 25 1.11 12.40 -3.51
C ILE A 25 2.01 13.59 -3.14
N ARG A 26 3.00 13.89 -3.96
CA ARG A 26 3.88 15.04 -3.69
C ARG A 26 3.12 16.37 -3.67
N ASN A 27 2.04 16.45 -4.42
CA ASN A 27 1.14 17.62 -4.41
C ASN A 27 0.12 17.57 -3.27
N GLY A 28 0.12 16.50 -2.48
CA GLY A 28 -0.75 16.38 -1.32
C GLY A 28 -2.18 16.02 -1.62
N LYS A 29 -2.49 15.58 -2.83
CA LYS A 29 -3.86 15.22 -3.18
C LYS A 29 -3.94 14.22 -4.33
N LYS A 30 -4.55 13.07 -4.02
CA LYS A 30 -4.84 12.03 -5.00
C LYS A 30 -6.02 12.47 -5.87
N THR A 31 -5.84 12.43 -7.18
CA THR A 31 -6.89 12.81 -8.14
C THR A 31 -7.21 11.73 -9.17
N SER A 32 -6.40 10.67 -9.23
CA SER A 32 -6.57 9.58 -10.20
C SER A 32 -6.83 8.24 -9.49
N HIS A 33 -7.14 7.20 -10.26
CA HIS A 33 -7.58 5.91 -9.73
C HIS A 33 -6.45 4.89 -9.82
N TRP A 34 -5.60 4.84 -8.79
CA TRP A 34 -4.44 3.95 -8.78
C TRP A 34 -4.24 3.22 -7.44
N MET A 35 -5.17 3.35 -6.52
CA MET A 35 -4.99 2.85 -5.15
C MET A 35 -4.73 1.36 -5.06
N TRP A 36 -5.44 0.58 -5.88
CA TRP A 36 -5.41 -0.89 -5.80
C TRP A 36 -4.00 -1.49 -5.96
N TYR A 37 -3.15 -0.88 -6.77
CA TYR A 37 -1.84 -1.46 -7.10
C TYR A 37 -0.67 -0.62 -6.59
N ILE A 38 -0.88 0.63 -6.26
CA ILE A 38 0.18 1.46 -5.67
C ILE A 38 0.28 1.19 -4.17
N PHE A 39 -0.87 1.04 -3.51
CA PHE A 39 -0.94 0.68 -2.08
C PHE A 39 -1.82 -0.56 -1.93
N PRO A 40 -1.32 -1.74 -2.36
CA PRO A 40 -2.18 -2.93 -2.35
C PRO A 40 -2.58 -3.37 -0.94
N GLN A 41 -3.72 -4.04 -0.87
CA GLN A 41 -4.28 -4.55 0.38
C GLN A 41 -4.27 -6.08 0.37
N ALA A 42 -4.42 -6.66 1.57
CA ALA A 42 -4.57 -8.10 1.71
C ALA A 42 -5.89 -8.56 1.09
N GLU A 43 -5.88 -9.78 0.55
CA GLU A 43 -7.07 -10.42 -0.02
C GLU A 43 -8.16 -10.53 1.04
N GLY A 44 -9.39 -10.26 0.64
CA GLY A 44 -10.55 -10.35 1.52
C GLY A 44 -11.09 -9.02 2.00
N LEU A 45 -10.35 -7.93 1.80
CA LEU A 45 -10.80 -6.59 2.19
C LEU A 45 -11.66 -5.94 1.12
N GLY A 46 -11.22 -5.99 -0.14
CA GLY A 46 -11.98 -5.43 -1.25
C GLY A 46 -12.76 -6.51 -1.98
N ARG A 47 -13.87 -6.13 -2.60
CA ARG A 47 -14.77 -7.07 -3.26
C ARG A 47 -14.96 -6.83 -4.75
N SER A 48 -14.57 -5.65 -5.25
CA SER A 48 -14.70 -5.38 -6.68
C SER A 48 -13.75 -6.27 -7.49
N PRO A 49 -14.03 -6.49 -8.78
CA PRO A 49 -13.10 -7.25 -9.62
C PRO A 49 -11.70 -6.68 -9.62
N THR A 50 -11.57 -5.35 -9.65
CA THR A 50 -10.26 -4.70 -9.62
C THR A 50 -9.54 -4.95 -8.30
N ALA A 51 -10.25 -4.81 -7.18
CA ALA A 51 -9.68 -5.06 -5.85
C ALA A 51 -9.22 -6.51 -5.72
N CYS A 52 -10.00 -7.45 -6.24
CA CYS A 52 -9.63 -8.87 -6.19
C CYS A 52 -8.43 -9.17 -7.07
N PHE A 53 -8.35 -8.55 -8.24
CA PHE A 53 -7.24 -8.77 -9.16
C PHE A 53 -5.89 -8.33 -8.56
N TYR A 54 -5.89 -7.22 -7.84
CA TYR A 54 -4.66 -6.68 -7.25
C TYR A 54 -4.47 -7.03 -5.77
N ALA A 55 -5.32 -7.88 -5.21
CA ALA A 55 -5.17 -8.27 -3.81
C ALA A 55 -3.87 -9.05 -3.58
N ILE A 56 -3.23 -8.79 -2.44
CA ILE A 56 -2.05 -9.54 -2.00
C ILE A 56 -2.56 -10.80 -1.30
N HIS A 57 -2.15 -11.97 -1.79
CA HIS A 57 -2.74 -13.24 -1.33
C HIS A 57 -2.21 -13.74 0.01
N SER A 58 -1.01 -13.30 0.40
CA SER A 58 -0.38 -13.78 1.62
C SER A 58 0.72 -12.81 2.07
N ILE A 59 1.18 -13.00 3.31
CA ILE A 59 2.32 -12.24 3.80
C ILE A 59 3.57 -12.53 2.95
N ASP A 60 3.69 -13.75 2.44
CA ASP A 60 4.83 -14.10 1.58
C ASP A 60 4.80 -13.31 0.28
N GLU A 61 3.62 -13.12 -0.32
CA GLU A 61 3.52 -12.29 -1.53
C GLU A 61 3.86 -10.84 -1.23
N ALA A 62 3.45 -10.33 -0.06
CA ALA A 62 3.82 -8.98 0.35
C ALA A 62 5.34 -8.85 0.47
N LYS A 63 6.01 -9.86 1.03
CA LYS A 63 7.47 -9.86 1.13
C LYS A 63 8.12 -9.86 -0.24
N LEU A 64 7.59 -10.64 -1.17
CA LEU A 64 8.11 -10.67 -2.54
C LEU A 64 7.93 -9.31 -3.23
N PHE A 65 6.81 -8.64 -2.99
CA PHE A 65 6.58 -7.29 -3.50
C PHE A 65 7.67 -6.35 -3.01
N LEU A 66 7.99 -6.39 -1.72
CA LEU A 66 9.02 -5.54 -1.13
C LEU A 66 10.42 -5.87 -1.65
N GLN A 67 10.68 -7.14 -1.97
CA GLN A 67 11.97 -7.60 -2.46
C GLN A 67 12.17 -7.32 -3.96
N ASP A 68 11.08 -7.09 -4.68
CA ASP A 68 11.17 -6.76 -6.10
C ASP A 68 11.87 -5.40 -6.25
N PRO A 69 12.97 -5.33 -7.03
CA PRO A 69 13.75 -4.08 -7.12
C PRO A 69 12.95 -2.88 -7.60
N TYR A 70 11.97 -3.09 -8.47
CA TYR A 70 11.16 -2.01 -9.01
C TYR A 70 10.00 -1.66 -8.08
N LEU A 71 9.20 -2.65 -7.69
CA LEU A 71 8.01 -2.43 -6.86
C LEU A 71 8.38 -1.98 -5.46
N GLY A 72 9.38 -2.62 -4.86
CA GLY A 72 9.84 -2.25 -3.52
C GLY A 72 10.35 -0.82 -3.48
N LYS A 73 11.16 -0.44 -4.46
CA LYS A 73 11.68 0.92 -4.56
C LYS A 73 10.54 1.93 -4.69
N ASN A 74 9.56 1.64 -5.55
CA ASN A 74 8.43 2.55 -5.76
C ASN A 74 7.64 2.74 -4.47
N LEU A 75 7.36 1.65 -3.77
CA LEU A 75 6.58 1.74 -2.54
C LEU A 75 7.31 2.54 -1.46
N LEU A 76 8.61 2.31 -1.31
CA LEU A 76 9.41 3.08 -0.35
C LEU A 76 9.44 4.57 -0.71
N GLU A 77 9.60 4.87 -1.99
CA GLU A 77 9.66 6.25 -2.46
C GLU A 77 8.35 7.00 -2.22
N ILE A 78 7.22 6.38 -2.54
CA ILE A 78 5.94 7.06 -2.39
C ILE A 78 5.54 7.19 -0.92
N CYS A 79 5.94 6.22 -0.07
CA CYS A 79 5.75 6.34 1.38
C CYS A 79 6.61 7.47 1.94
N ASP A 80 7.84 7.61 1.48
CA ASP A 80 8.69 8.72 1.88
C ASP A 80 8.07 10.06 1.50
N ALA A 81 7.48 10.13 0.31
CA ALA A 81 6.77 11.33 -0.13
C ALA A 81 5.61 11.67 0.82
N LEU A 82 4.87 10.65 1.28
CA LEU A 82 3.79 10.86 2.27
C LEU A 82 4.34 11.45 3.56
N LEU A 83 5.47 10.95 4.02
CA LEU A 83 6.08 11.42 5.28
C LEU A 83 6.53 12.87 5.20
N LYS A 84 6.79 13.38 3.99
CA LYS A 84 7.23 14.76 3.79
C LYS A 84 6.08 15.77 3.70
N LEU A 85 4.84 15.30 3.66
CA LEU A 85 3.69 16.21 3.61
C LEU A 85 3.49 16.92 4.94
N ASN A 86 2.94 18.13 4.88
CA ASN A 86 2.68 18.92 6.08
C ASN A 86 1.39 18.51 6.79
N THR A 87 0.52 17.76 6.14
CA THR A 87 -0.73 17.31 6.75
C THR A 87 -0.59 15.94 7.38
N ASN A 88 -1.34 15.69 8.45
CA ASN A 88 -1.46 14.38 9.09
C ASN A 88 -2.84 13.77 8.82
N ASN A 89 -3.61 14.36 7.94
CA ASN A 89 -4.98 13.91 7.63
C ASN A 89 -5.00 13.12 6.33
N ALA A 90 -5.08 11.80 6.44
CA ALA A 90 -5.09 10.92 5.27
C ALA A 90 -6.29 11.18 4.36
N ALA A 91 -7.45 11.52 4.92
CA ALA A 91 -8.64 11.80 4.11
C ALA A 91 -8.46 13.03 3.24
N GLU A 92 -7.67 14.01 3.71
CA GLU A 92 -7.36 15.20 2.94
C GLU A 92 -6.55 14.85 1.68
N VAL A 93 -5.64 13.90 1.81
CA VAL A 93 -4.77 13.46 0.71
C VAL A 93 -5.49 12.49 -0.22
N PHE A 94 -6.17 11.50 0.33
CA PHE A 94 -6.71 10.36 -0.41
C PHE A 94 -8.22 10.43 -0.65
N GLY A 95 -8.96 11.08 0.23
CA GLY A 95 -10.42 10.99 0.25
C GLY A 95 -10.85 9.65 0.85
N TRP A 96 -12.12 9.57 1.23
CA TRP A 96 -12.70 8.34 1.72
C TRP A 96 -13.28 7.55 0.55
N PRO A 97 -13.12 6.21 0.44
CA PRO A 97 -12.51 5.33 1.45
C PRO A 97 -11.01 5.02 1.22
N ASP A 98 -10.34 5.70 0.29
CA ASP A 98 -8.94 5.40 -0.02
C ASP A 98 -8.01 5.66 1.17
N ASP A 99 -8.38 6.61 2.05
CA ASP A 99 -7.62 6.84 3.28
C ASP A 99 -7.57 5.57 4.16
N MET A 100 -8.69 4.85 4.23
CA MET A 100 -8.74 3.60 5.01
C MET A 100 -7.98 2.47 4.32
N LYS A 101 -7.94 2.50 2.99
CA LYS A 101 -7.13 1.53 2.23
C LYS A 101 -5.65 1.75 2.48
N LEU A 102 -5.22 3.00 2.63
CA LEU A 102 -3.83 3.30 3.00
C LEU A 102 -3.48 2.64 4.33
N ARG A 103 -4.36 2.76 5.32
CA ARG A 103 -4.15 2.15 6.63
C ARG A 103 -3.99 0.64 6.51
N SER A 104 -4.86 -0.01 5.74
CA SER A 104 -4.79 -1.46 5.51
C SER A 104 -3.49 -1.85 4.82
N SER A 105 -3.10 -1.11 3.79
CA SER A 105 -1.87 -1.38 3.05
C SER A 105 -0.64 -1.24 3.92
N MET A 106 -0.57 -0.17 4.70
CA MET A 106 0.58 0.07 5.58
C MET A 106 0.68 -1.00 6.66
N THR A 107 -0.46 -1.48 7.15
CA THR A 107 -0.47 -2.58 8.11
C THR A 107 0.10 -3.85 7.48
N LEU A 108 -0.34 -4.18 6.26
CA LEU A 108 0.16 -5.35 5.53
C LEU A 108 1.68 -5.30 5.37
N PHE A 109 2.19 -4.20 4.84
CA PHE A 109 3.62 -4.09 4.55
C PHE A 109 4.47 -3.90 5.80
N SER A 110 3.92 -3.30 6.85
CA SER A 110 4.59 -3.24 8.14
C SER A 110 4.81 -4.65 8.69
N CYS A 111 3.81 -5.52 8.57
CA CYS A 111 3.94 -6.91 8.98
C CYS A 111 4.96 -7.66 8.11
N ALA A 112 4.97 -7.39 6.81
CA ALA A 112 5.89 -8.05 5.88
C ALA A 112 7.34 -7.60 6.07
N ALA A 113 7.54 -6.34 6.43
CA ALA A 113 8.88 -5.75 6.53
C ALA A 113 9.65 -6.18 7.76
N GLU A 114 8.94 -6.51 8.84
CA GLU A 114 9.52 -6.86 10.13
C GLU A 114 10.41 -5.74 10.69
N GLY A 115 10.22 -5.42 11.98
CA GLY A 115 11.01 -4.37 12.63
C GLY A 115 10.57 -2.96 12.23
N ASP A 116 11.46 -2.00 12.45
CA ASP A 116 11.20 -0.60 12.12
C ASP A 116 11.10 -0.43 10.62
N SER A 117 10.05 0.23 10.16
CA SER A 117 9.82 0.39 8.75
C SER A 117 9.19 1.74 8.44
N VAL A 118 9.34 2.16 7.19
CA VAL A 118 8.66 3.36 6.70
C VAL A 118 7.14 3.20 6.80
N PHE A 119 6.64 1.97 6.68
CA PHE A 119 5.20 1.70 6.74
C PHE A 119 4.63 2.00 8.12
N GLN A 120 5.35 1.63 9.17
CA GLN A 120 4.95 1.98 10.53
C GLN A 120 4.98 3.49 10.72
N LYS A 121 5.97 4.17 10.15
CA LYS A 121 6.05 5.64 10.23
C LYS A 121 4.86 6.31 9.57
N VAL A 122 4.36 5.76 8.46
CA VAL A 122 3.15 6.28 7.81
C VAL A 122 1.94 6.07 8.72
N LEU A 123 1.83 4.89 9.35
CA LEU A 123 0.77 4.65 10.33
C LEU A 123 0.85 5.64 11.49
N ASP A 124 2.06 5.89 12.00
CA ASP A 124 2.25 6.84 13.10
C ASP A 124 1.79 8.24 12.70
N LYS A 125 2.15 8.67 11.50
CA LYS A 125 1.84 10.03 11.04
C LYS A 125 0.35 10.25 10.79
N PHE A 126 -0.31 9.31 10.14
CA PHE A 126 -1.69 9.52 9.65
C PHE A 126 -2.76 8.81 10.47
N PHE A 127 -2.39 7.85 11.31
CA PHE A 127 -3.35 7.01 12.04
C PHE A 127 -2.99 6.80 13.50
N ASP A 128 -2.16 7.68 14.06
CA ASP A 128 -1.71 7.59 15.47
C ASP A 128 -1.07 6.24 15.79
N GLY A 129 -0.41 5.64 14.81
CA GLY A 129 0.27 4.36 14.97
C GLY A 129 -0.66 3.15 14.99
N LYS A 130 -1.96 3.35 14.80
CA LYS A 130 -2.94 2.28 14.92
C LYS A 130 -3.06 1.49 13.62
N PRO A 131 -2.80 0.18 13.65
CA PRO A 131 -2.93 -0.64 12.45
C PRO A 131 -4.39 -0.91 12.11
N ASP A 132 -4.61 -1.50 10.93
CA ASP A 132 -5.91 -2.03 10.57
C ASP A 132 -6.03 -3.44 11.14
N TYR A 133 -6.85 -3.61 12.16
CA TYR A 133 -6.97 -4.90 12.84
C TYR A 133 -7.60 -5.98 11.97
N ARG A 134 -8.45 -5.60 11.03
CA ARG A 134 -9.03 -6.57 10.10
C ARG A 134 -7.94 -7.19 9.22
N THR A 135 -6.98 -6.40 8.78
CA THR A 135 -5.83 -6.91 8.02
C THR A 135 -5.05 -7.91 8.85
N LYS A 136 -4.82 -7.61 10.13
CA LYS A 136 -4.11 -8.53 11.02
C LYS A 136 -4.87 -9.83 11.20
N GLU A 137 -6.18 -9.76 11.31
CA GLU A 137 -7.02 -10.97 11.43
C GLU A 137 -6.89 -11.85 10.18
N ILE A 138 -6.96 -11.23 9.00
CA ILE A 138 -6.84 -11.95 7.73
C ILE A 138 -5.48 -12.65 7.64
N LEU A 139 -4.42 -11.98 8.09
CA LEU A 139 -3.06 -12.52 8.04
C LEU A 139 -2.76 -13.46 9.21
N HIS A 140 -3.68 -13.63 10.14
CA HIS A 140 -3.50 -14.45 11.36
C HIS A 140 -2.35 -13.92 12.22
N ILE A 141 -2.24 -12.61 12.33
CA ILE A 141 -1.20 -11.92 13.13
C ILE A 141 -1.85 -11.24 14.31
N LYS A 142 -1.24 -11.35 15.48
CA LYS A 142 -1.75 -10.75 16.71
C LYS A 142 -1.33 -9.30 16.90
#